data_714a896dc867df30acb5ad64aa43c820
#
_entry.id   714a896dc867df30acb5ad64aa43c820
#
_cell.length_a   1.000
_cell.length_b   1.000
_cell.length_c   1.000
_cell.angle_alpha   90.00
_cell.angle_beta   90.00
_cell.angle_gamma   90.00
#
_symmetry.space_group_name_H-M   'P 1'
#
loop_
_entity.id
_entity.type
_entity.pdbx_description
1 polymer ?
#
loop_
_entity_poly.entity_id
_entity_poly.type
_entity_poly.pdbx_seq_one_letter_code
_entity_poly.pdbx_strand_id
1 'polypeptide(L)'
;PVAVPVTLTVSGWSSVSGCWTQTVACTGLLTTDNQSTVMVLPGGSSDADARILIDEAYAAVAGPGGKFECSSDGQLTATGPKGGDKPTVDLPLIVCIAR
;
A
#
# COMPACT_ATOMS: atom_id res chain seq x y z
N PRO A 1 -3.03 -19.40 -4.80
CA PRO A 1 -3.28 -17.96 -4.52
C PRO A 1 -3.54 -17.73 -3.04
N VAL A 2 -2.97 -16.67 -2.52
CA VAL A 2 -3.18 -16.27 -1.12
C VAL A 2 -3.52 -14.78 -1.06
N ALA A 3 -4.29 -14.40 -0.03
CA ALA A 3 -4.59 -13.00 0.26
C ALA A 3 -3.94 -12.67 1.60
N VAL A 4 -3.07 -11.67 1.63
CA VAL A 4 -2.31 -11.27 2.81
C VAL A 4 -2.79 -9.89 3.25
N PRO A 5 -3.43 -9.75 4.42
CA PRO A 5 -3.79 -8.45 4.95
C PRO A 5 -2.54 -7.76 5.51
N VAL A 6 -2.36 -6.49 5.13
CA VAL A 6 -1.32 -5.64 5.71
C VAL A 6 -1.92 -4.28 6.00
N THR A 7 -1.33 -3.51 6.91
CA THR A 7 -1.81 -2.18 7.23
C THR A 7 -0.67 -1.19 7.21
N LEU A 8 -0.84 -0.12 6.43
CA LEU A 8 0.05 1.03 6.45
C LEU A 8 -0.45 1.98 7.54
N THR A 9 0.41 2.31 8.51
CA THR A 9 0.00 3.13 9.65
C THR A 9 0.24 4.61 9.40
N VAL A 10 -0.56 5.46 10.03
CA VAL A 10 -0.39 6.92 9.93
C VAL A 10 1.02 7.33 10.34
N SER A 11 1.56 6.76 11.40
CA SER A 11 2.87 7.11 11.93
C SER A 11 4.05 6.52 11.17
N GLY A 12 3.81 5.56 10.27
CA GLY A 12 4.86 4.84 9.55
C GLY A 12 5.39 5.54 8.29
N TRP A 13 4.79 6.64 7.88
CA TRP A 13 5.19 7.34 6.66
C TRP A 13 6.45 8.18 6.89
N SER A 14 7.39 8.09 5.95
CA SER A 14 8.61 8.90 5.92
C SER A 14 8.68 9.66 4.60
N SER A 15 9.22 10.86 4.62
CA SER A 15 9.40 11.66 3.41
C SER A 15 10.75 11.35 2.79
N VAL A 16 10.74 10.87 1.54
CA VAL A 16 11.94 10.55 0.78
C VAL A 16 11.82 11.18 -0.60
N SER A 17 12.70 12.09 -0.93
CA SER A 17 12.73 12.77 -2.24
C SER A 17 11.38 13.40 -2.63
N GLY A 18 10.69 13.95 -1.65
CA GLY A 18 9.39 14.60 -1.86
C GLY A 18 8.20 13.65 -1.93
N CYS A 19 8.41 12.36 -1.68
CA CYS A 19 7.35 11.35 -1.65
C CYS A 19 7.20 10.79 -0.23
N TRP A 20 5.97 10.49 0.18
CA TRP A 20 5.73 9.73 1.39
C TRP A 20 5.86 8.25 1.09
N THR A 21 6.64 7.53 1.90
CA THR A 21 6.91 6.11 1.69
C THR A 21 6.80 5.33 3.00
N GLN A 22 6.39 4.07 2.89
CA GLN A 22 6.30 3.16 4.03
C GLN A 22 6.53 1.74 3.57
N THR A 23 7.32 0.98 4.35
CA THR A 23 7.56 -0.45 4.11
C THR A 23 6.97 -1.25 5.26
N VAL A 24 6.22 -2.29 4.93
CA VAL A 24 5.60 -3.19 5.91
C VAL A 24 5.86 -4.64 5.55
N ALA A 25 5.81 -5.51 6.55
CA ALA A 25 5.94 -6.95 6.31
C ALA A 25 4.74 -7.46 5.49
N CYS A 26 5.02 -8.30 4.51
CA CYS A 26 4.01 -8.96 3.70
C CYS A 26 4.49 -10.37 3.34
N THR A 27 4.12 -11.34 4.16
CA THR A 27 4.58 -12.72 4.02
C THR A 27 4.23 -13.30 2.66
N GLY A 28 5.22 -13.87 1.98
CA GLY A 28 5.03 -14.51 0.69
C GLY A 28 5.26 -13.60 -0.52
N LEU A 29 5.36 -12.28 -0.32
CA LEU A 29 5.68 -11.37 -1.42
C LEU A 29 7.17 -11.48 -1.77
N LEU A 30 7.48 -11.55 -3.08
CA LEU A 30 8.84 -11.71 -3.58
C LEU A 30 9.23 -10.55 -4.49
N THR A 31 10.52 -10.24 -4.54
CA THR A 31 11.04 -9.19 -5.41
C THR A 31 10.81 -9.46 -6.90
N THR A 32 10.57 -10.73 -7.26
CA THR A 32 10.25 -11.15 -8.62
C THR A 32 8.76 -11.01 -8.96
N ASP A 33 7.91 -10.71 -7.98
CA ASP A 33 6.49 -10.48 -8.22
C ASP A 33 6.28 -9.18 -9.01
N ASN A 34 5.20 -9.15 -9.81
CA ASN A 34 4.84 -8.03 -10.65
C ASN A 34 3.32 -7.98 -10.81
N GLN A 35 2.82 -7.10 -11.69
CA GLN A 35 1.39 -6.92 -11.92
C GLN A 35 0.67 -8.17 -12.43
N SER A 36 1.42 -9.15 -12.97
CA SER A 36 0.83 -10.42 -13.42
C SER A 36 0.65 -11.41 -12.28
N THR A 37 1.35 -11.25 -11.18
CA THR A 37 1.33 -12.21 -10.05
C THR A 37 0.75 -11.63 -8.77
N VAL A 38 0.69 -10.30 -8.63
CA VAL A 38 0.24 -9.64 -7.40
C VAL A 38 -0.70 -8.50 -7.72
N MET A 39 -1.78 -8.42 -6.95
CA MET A 39 -2.71 -7.29 -6.96
C MET A 39 -2.84 -6.76 -5.54
N VAL A 40 -2.74 -5.44 -5.36
CA VAL A 40 -2.94 -4.79 -4.07
C VAL A 40 -4.28 -4.08 -4.09
N LEU A 41 -5.15 -4.45 -3.17
CA LEU A 41 -6.51 -3.91 -3.05
C LEU A 41 -6.67 -3.16 -1.72
N PRO A 42 -7.54 -2.16 -1.66
CA PRO A 42 -7.86 -1.52 -0.38
C PRO A 42 -8.66 -2.50 0.50
N GLY A 43 -8.34 -2.52 1.78
CA GLY A 43 -9.17 -3.20 2.77
C GLY A 43 -10.46 -2.42 3.03
N GLY A 44 -11.41 -3.07 3.67
CA GLY A 44 -12.69 -2.45 3.99
C GLY A 44 -12.76 -1.89 5.40
N SER A 45 -13.80 -1.10 5.65
CA SER A 45 -14.20 -0.68 6.97
C SER A 45 -15.74 -0.66 7.01
N SER A 46 -16.32 -0.96 8.15
CA SER A 46 -17.77 -0.84 8.35
C SER A 46 -18.20 0.62 8.56
N ASP A 47 -17.26 1.51 8.86
CA ASP A 47 -17.51 2.95 9.01
C ASP A 47 -17.40 3.62 7.63
N ALA A 48 -18.51 4.21 7.16
CA ALA A 48 -18.56 4.84 5.84
C ALA A 48 -17.58 6.02 5.71
N ASP A 49 -17.41 6.82 6.76
CA ASP A 49 -16.47 7.94 6.73
C ASP A 49 -15.02 7.46 6.66
N ALA A 50 -14.69 6.43 7.41
CA ALA A 50 -13.36 5.82 7.35
C ALA A 50 -13.08 5.22 5.97
N ARG A 51 -14.07 4.59 5.33
CA ARG A 51 -13.91 4.04 3.98
C ARG A 51 -13.57 5.09 2.94
N ILE A 52 -14.18 6.27 3.04
CA ILE A 52 -13.87 7.38 2.11
C ILE A 52 -12.39 7.76 2.23
N LEU A 53 -11.90 7.93 3.46
CA LEU A 53 -10.50 8.30 3.69
C LEU A 53 -9.52 7.19 3.29
N ILE A 54 -9.90 5.93 3.52
CA ILE A 54 -9.11 4.77 3.07
C ILE A 54 -9.02 4.73 1.54
N ASP A 55 -10.13 4.93 0.86
CA ASP A 55 -10.16 4.91 -0.60
C ASP A 55 -9.34 6.06 -1.20
N GLU A 56 -9.39 7.24 -0.59
CA GLU A 56 -8.57 8.38 -1.02
C GLU A 56 -7.07 8.09 -0.84
N ALA A 57 -6.68 7.55 0.31
CA ALA A 57 -5.28 7.21 0.58
C ALA A 57 -4.78 6.11 -0.37
N TYR A 58 -5.60 5.10 -0.62
CA TYR A 58 -5.29 4.04 -1.57
C TYR A 58 -5.10 4.60 -2.98
N ALA A 59 -6.02 5.46 -3.43
CA ALA A 59 -5.97 6.04 -4.77
C ALA A 59 -4.70 6.89 -4.97
N ALA A 60 -4.22 7.57 -3.94
CA ALA A 60 -2.99 8.35 -4.02
C ALA A 60 -1.78 7.46 -4.28
N VAL A 61 -1.69 6.31 -3.64
CA VAL A 61 -0.55 5.38 -3.82
C VAL A 61 -0.71 4.55 -5.10
N ALA A 62 -1.92 4.07 -5.38
CA ALA A 62 -2.19 3.22 -6.55
C ALA A 62 -2.33 4.02 -7.85
N GLY A 63 -2.54 5.33 -7.75
CA GLY A 63 -2.74 6.20 -8.91
C GLY A 63 -1.44 6.66 -9.55
N PRO A 64 -1.53 7.57 -10.54
CA PRO A 64 -0.37 8.10 -11.24
C PRO A 64 0.63 8.74 -10.28
N GLY A 65 1.90 8.40 -10.41
CA GLY A 65 2.97 8.93 -9.58
C GLY A 65 3.20 8.20 -8.26
N GLY A 66 2.26 7.34 -7.84
CA GLY A 66 2.44 6.46 -6.70
C GLY A 66 2.73 5.04 -7.16
N LYS A 67 3.10 4.18 -6.22
CA LYS A 67 3.33 2.76 -6.52
C LYS A 67 3.34 1.89 -5.27
N PHE A 68 3.06 0.60 -5.49
CA PHE A 68 3.36 -0.47 -4.55
C PHE A 68 4.46 -1.32 -5.17
N GLU A 69 5.47 -1.68 -4.38
CA GLU A 69 6.56 -2.52 -4.87
C GLU A 69 7.10 -3.43 -3.77
N CYS A 70 7.82 -4.46 -4.18
CA CYS A 70 8.54 -5.34 -3.27
C CYS A 70 10.05 -5.18 -3.55
N SER A 71 10.74 -4.42 -2.72
CA SER A 71 12.18 -4.20 -2.84
C SER A 71 13.00 -5.21 -2.04
N SER A 72 12.36 -5.94 -1.14
CA SER A 72 12.96 -7.07 -0.40
C SER A 72 11.90 -8.14 -0.21
N ASP A 73 12.29 -9.40 -0.30
CA ASP A 73 11.34 -10.51 -0.10
C ASP A 73 10.64 -10.39 1.25
N GLY A 74 9.34 -10.58 1.25
CA GLY A 74 8.52 -10.50 2.45
C GLY A 74 8.17 -9.09 2.89
N GLN A 75 8.41 -8.07 2.06
CA GLN A 75 8.11 -6.68 2.39
C GLN A 75 7.38 -5.98 1.24
N LEU A 76 6.40 -5.17 1.59
CA LEU A 76 5.69 -4.30 0.65
C LEU A 76 6.08 -2.85 0.94
N THR A 77 6.51 -2.13 -0.09
CA THR A 77 6.79 -0.71 -0.01
C THR A 77 5.74 0.07 -0.79
N ALA A 78 5.08 1.01 -0.12
CA ALA A 78 4.13 1.93 -0.72
C ALA A 78 4.77 3.31 -0.83
N THR A 79 4.67 3.92 -2.00
CA THR A 79 5.20 5.26 -2.25
C THR A 79 4.10 6.12 -2.85
N GLY A 80 3.79 7.24 -2.21
CA GLY A 80 2.84 8.20 -2.72
C GLY A 80 3.46 9.10 -3.80
N PRO A 81 2.63 9.87 -4.51
CA PRO A 81 3.12 10.74 -5.57
C PRO A 81 3.97 11.89 -4.99
N LYS A 82 4.91 12.37 -5.80
CA LYS A 82 5.76 13.49 -5.40
C LYS A 82 4.90 14.74 -5.11
N GLY A 83 5.13 15.34 -3.96
CA GLY A 83 4.36 16.50 -3.51
C GLY A 83 2.98 16.18 -2.96
N GLY A 84 2.60 14.90 -2.90
CA GLY A 84 1.33 14.48 -2.33
C GLY A 84 1.28 14.62 -0.81
N ASP A 85 0.08 14.59 -0.27
CA ASP A 85 -0.14 14.70 1.16
C ASP A 85 0.11 13.36 1.87
N LYS A 86 0.59 13.46 3.11
CA LYS A 86 0.70 12.30 3.98
C LYS A 86 -0.70 11.76 4.31
N PRO A 87 -0.95 10.46 4.17
CA PRO A 87 -2.23 9.88 4.60
C PRO A 87 -2.51 10.15 6.08
N THR A 88 -3.76 10.47 6.39
CA THR A 88 -4.19 10.85 7.74
C THR A 88 -4.92 9.73 8.48
N VAL A 89 -5.06 8.56 7.83
CA VAL A 89 -5.70 7.38 8.39
C VAL A 89 -4.82 6.17 8.15
N ASP A 90 -4.98 5.13 8.98
CA ASP A 90 -4.38 3.84 8.70
C ASP A 90 -5.00 3.30 7.40
N LEU A 91 -4.15 2.73 6.54
CA LEU A 91 -4.57 2.20 5.24
C LEU A 91 -4.48 0.67 5.26
N PRO A 92 -5.60 -0.02 5.48
CA PRO A 92 -5.62 -1.47 5.35
C PRO A 92 -5.56 -1.87 3.88
N LEU A 93 -4.78 -2.89 3.59
CA LEU A 93 -4.59 -3.42 2.25
C LEU A 93 -4.77 -4.93 2.26
N ILE A 94 -5.19 -5.46 1.12
CA ILE A 94 -5.18 -6.91 0.86
C ILE A 94 -4.24 -7.14 -0.32
N VAL A 95 -3.17 -7.87 -0.07
CA VAL A 95 -2.20 -8.23 -1.10
C VAL A 95 -2.54 -9.63 -1.62
N CYS A 96 -3.04 -9.69 -2.84
CA CYS A 96 -3.44 -10.95 -3.48
C CYS A 96 -2.28 -11.48 -4.31
N ILE A 97 -1.74 -12.63 -3.92
CA ILE A 97 -0.61 -13.27 -4.60
C ILE A 97 -1.15 -14.49 -5.33
N ALA A 98 -1.07 -14.47 -6.66
CA ALA A 98 -1.74 -15.43 -7.54
C ALA A 98 -0.77 -16.42 -8.24
N ARG A 99 0.38 -16.66 -7.67
CA ARG A 99 1.33 -17.64 -8.23
C ARG A 99 1.35 -18.96 -7.46
#